data_2db45d89acc45ef96437bff08bd90b41
#
_entry.id   2db45d89acc45ef96437bff08bd90b41
#
_cell.length_a   1.000
_cell.length_b   1.000
_cell.length_c   1.000
_cell.angle_alpha   90.00
_cell.angle_beta   90.00
_cell.angle_gamma   90.00
#
_symmetry.space_group_name_H-M   'P 1'
#
loop_
_entity.id
_entity.type
_entity.pdbx_description
1 polymer ?
#
loop_
_entity_poly.entity_id
_entity_poly.type
_entity_poly.pdbx_seq_one_letter_code
_entity_poly.pdbx_strand_id
1 'polypeptide(L)'
;MFASIAADIESAQSSVDIITWGFDPGMILVREGSAHKGERFGDLLKRVASRGKGDVKVRILVWHDNVISQRMMKNIPGLYGQRYPTVGCAVSGYYSTEHQNYNANWFDEIINGAVPNIDFRLRNLSALYLPSSLQGEPPVPKNVIGGVAAIYATHHQKMMLIDFEKPEVAKGYVMGHNCLTDFWDTIDHPFQSPLRERFYREEPAAAARRYESPEPADFQGSGIYSPGYRYPITSAEERRMSLAVHLDRISFIAKPYQDVSCRVRGPILANLNHNFCEAWLASSQPRAWDKDTHMLSIDWLLASPKAAYRTLFPPDYDEAMVNRRKSIPSKSFVVKNGKHSAQLLRTQPERGEKSVKECYANLTRQARHYIFIQNQYVQYEPWAEHLRDCVAQMRRSDYNAEIYVFILTSTPERDGMDLHTYGVAERLGQSDSMVVEHADAVQNAKRGKSAMPLTPEQLKKQGINVVMGSLWTCAVKQEGWPLRDEDYEEIYIHAKVAIVDDVAFTLGSGNLNMRSMAIDSELNILSDAQDVAYKLRCDLFRQCAIEEGPSEKGSMVKIHAKWSEIMKENLRLKGAGQSLLCQIVNFHVDRKPGQPLI
;
A
#
# COMPACT_ATOMS: atom_id res chain seq x y z
N MET A 1 -3.88 8.85 12.06
CA MET A 1 -4.71 8.96 10.87
C MET A 1 -6.12 8.39 11.09
N PHE A 2 -6.31 7.14 11.44
CA PHE A 2 -7.63 6.52 11.60
C PHE A 2 -8.56 7.24 12.59
N ALA A 3 -8.02 7.77 13.70
CA ALA A 3 -8.78 8.60 14.63
C ALA A 3 -9.30 9.89 13.96
N SER A 4 -8.51 10.53 13.09
CA SER A 4 -8.96 11.72 12.34
C SER A 4 -10.06 11.36 11.33
N ILE A 5 -9.94 10.21 10.67
CA ILE A 5 -10.98 9.69 9.76
C ILE A 5 -12.28 9.45 10.52
N ALA A 6 -12.22 8.76 11.67
CA ALA A 6 -13.40 8.51 12.50
C ALA A 6 -14.10 9.81 12.93
N ALA A 7 -13.34 10.79 13.42
CA ALA A 7 -13.86 12.09 13.82
C ALA A 7 -14.46 12.88 12.64
N ASP A 8 -13.82 12.82 11.45
CA ASP A 8 -14.33 13.52 10.27
C ASP A 8 -15.61 12.87 9.71
N ILE A 9 -15.69 11.54 9.73
CA ILE A 9 -16.92 10.81 9.37
C ILE A 9 -18.04 11.12 10.37
N GLU A 10 -17.72 11.11 11.68
CA GLU A 10 -18.70 11.49 12.73
C GLU A 10 -19.28 12.88 12.49
N SER A 11 -18.46 13.82 12.04
CA SER A 11 -18.88 15.20 11.78
C SER A 11 -19.60 15.41 10.46
N ALA A 12 -19.75 14.36 9.63
CA ALA A 12 -20.34 14.47 8.30
C ALA A 12 -21.80 14.98 8.35
N GLN A 13 -22.14 15.83 7.39
CA GLN A 13 -23.44 16.53 7.31
C GLN A 13 -24.20 16.26 6.00
N SER A 14 -23.54 15.73 4.97
CA SER A 14 -24.16 15.51 3.67
C SER A 14 -23.70 14.21 2.99
N SER A 15 -22.40 13.94 2.99
CA SER A 15 -21.88 12.77 2.30
C SER A 15 -20.56 12.25 2.87
N VAL A 16 -20.37 10.93 2.74
CA VAL A 16 -19.09 10.24 2.95
C VAL A 16 -18.86 9.35 1.75
N ASP A 17 -17.86 9.68 0.94
CA ASP A 17 -17.51 8.95 -0.27
C ASP A 17 -16.14 8.28 -0.08
N ILE A 18 -16.07 6.98 -0.27
CA ILE A 18 -14.87 6.16 -0.02
C ILE A 18 -14.54 5.40 -1.29
N ILE A 19 -13.29 5.51 -1.75
CA ILE A 19 -12.67 4.57 -2.68
C ILE A 19 -11.53 3.88 -1.94
N THR A 20 -11.47 2.56 -2.01
CA THR A 20 -10.40 1.78 -1.39
C THR A 20 -10.16 0.48 -2.14
N TRP A 21 -8.93 -0.03 -2.07
CA TRP A 21 -8.61 -1.34 -2.64
C TRP A 21 -9.23 -2.48 -1.83
N GLY A 22 -9.29 -2.34 -0.51
CA GLY A 22 -9.87 -3.31 0.40
C GLY A 22 -10.72 -2.65 1.48
N PHE A 23 -11.79 -3.32 1.91
CA PHE A 23 -12.73 -2.80 2.90
C PHE A 23 -13.17 -3.88 3.88
N ASP A 24 -12.94 -3.62 5.17
CA ASP A 24 -13.31 -4.45 6.30
C ASP A 24 -14.25 -3.66 7.23
N PRO A 25 -15.56 -3.91 7.19
CA PRO A 25 -16.51 -3.20 8.06
C PRO A 25 -16.29 -3.49 9.55
N GLY A 26 -15.69 -4.63 9.89
CA GLY A 26 -15.32 -5.00 11.27
C GLY A 26 -14.08 -4.29 11.80
N MET A 27 -13.34 -3.56 10.96
CA MET A 27 -12.16 -2.82 11.37
C MET A 27 -12.49 -1.82 12.49
N ILE A 28 -11.66 -1.80 13.52
CA ILE A 28 -11.71 -0.80 14.59
C ILE A 28 -10.73 0.32 14.27
N LEU A 29 -11.24 1.50 13.92
CA LEU A 29 -10.40 2.65 13.53
C LEU A 29 -9.68 3.26 14.73
N VAL A 30 -10.35 3.35 15.89
CA VAL A 30 -9.82 3.94 17.11
C VAL A 30 -9.71 2.87 18.19
N ARG A 31 -8.48 2.48 18.52
CA ARG A 31 -8.21 1.37 19.44
C ARG A 31 -7.81 1.83 20.84
N GLU A 32 -7.48 3.13 20.99
CA GLU A 32 -7.17 3.79 22.27
C GLU A 32 -7.77 5.18 22.32
N GLY A 33 -7.73 5.84 23.48
CA GLY A 33 -8.39 7.12 23.69
C GLY A 33 -9.86 6.96 24.11
N SER A 34 -10.64 8.04 24.08
CA SER A 34 -12.03 8.08 24.58
C SER A 34 -13.08 8.09 23.46
N ALA A 35 -12.88 8.90 22.42
CA ALA A 35 -13.85 9.05 21.33
C ALA A 35 -13.72 7.90 20.30
N HIS A 36 -14.84 7.28 19.95
CA HIS A 36 -14.94 6.17 18.97
C HIS A 36 -14.10 4.92 19.29
N LYS A 37 -13.57 4.82 20.52
CA LYS A 37 -12.78 3.67 20.93
C LYS A 37 -13.59 2.38 20.86
N GLY A 38 -13.09 1.42 20.07
CA GLY A 38 -13.71 0.10 19.94
C GLY A 38 -14.92 0.06 18.99
N GLU A 39 -15.36 1.19 18.42
CA GLU A 39 -16.44 1.21 17.45
C GLU A 39 -15.95 0.62 16.11
N ARG A 40 -16.72 -0.30 15.56
CA ARG A 40 -16.42 -0.87 14.25
C ARG A 40 -16.70 0.15 13.14
N PHE A 41 -15.90 0.13 12.10
CA PHE A 41 -16.05 1.05 10.97
C PHE A 41 -17.44 0.96 10.34
N GLY A 42 -17.94 -0.24 10.17
CA GLY A 42 -19.29 -0.47 9.64
C GLY A 42 -20.41 0.12 10.51
N ASP A 43 -20.27 0.08 11.85
CA ASP A 43 -21.23 0.66 12.78
C ASP A 43 -21.20 2.19 12.76
N LEU A 44 -20.00 2.79 12.70
CA LEU A 44 -19.84 4.23 12.51
C LEU A 44 -20.54 4.70 11.23
N LEU A 45 -20.34 4.00 10.11
CA LEU A 45 -20.95 4.35 8.84
C LEU A 45 -22.49 4.21 8.87
N LYS A 46 -23.02 3.11 9.47
CA LYS A 46 -24.47 2.91 9.64
C LYS A 46 -25.07 4.01 10.51
N ARG A 47 -24.43 4.33 11.63
CA ARG A 47 -24.91 5.34 12.56
C ARG A 47 -24.94 6.74 11.93
N VAL A 48 -23.91 7.08 11.17
CA VAL A 48 -23.87 8.36 10.44
C VAL A 48 -24.90 8.42 9.32
N ALA A 49 -25.06 7.35 8.54
CA ALA A 49 -26.05 7.26 7.47
C ALA A 49 -27.51 7.28 7.98
N SER A 50 -27.75 6.85 9.21
CA SER A 50 -29.08 6.81 9.83
C SER A 50 -29.41 8.05 10.65
N ARG A 51 -28.50 9.02 10.74
CA ARG A 51 -28.65 10.23 11.54
C ARG A 51 -29.73 11.16 10.96
N GLY A 52 -30.53 11.75 11.83
CA GLY A 52 -31.60 12.68 11.46
C GLY A 52 -32.66 12.01 10.58
N LYS A 53 -32.99 12.62 9.45
CA LYS A 53 -33.90 12.06 8.42
C LYS A 53 -33.14 11.27 7.33
N GLY A 54 -31.89 10.84 7.60
CA GLY A 54 -31.04 10.20 6.61
C GLY A 54 -30.40 11.19 5.62
N ASP A 55 -29.94 12.31 6.15
CA ASP A 55 -29.36 13.40 5.35
C ASP A 55 -27.96 13.06 4.82
N VAL A 56 -27.23 12.14 5.50
CA VAL A 56 -25.88 11.77 5.10
C VAL A 56 -25.89 10.54 4.19
N LYS A 57 -25.38 10.70 2.98
CA LYS A 57 -25.19 9.61 2.02
C LYS A 57 -23.79 9.03 2.12
N VAL A 58 -23.69 7.74 2.38
CA VAL A 58 -22.43 7.00 2.41
C VAL A 58 -22.30 6.21 1.11
N ARG A 59 -21.19 6.39 0.39
CA ARG A 59 -20.89 5.67 -0.86
C ARG A 59 -19.52 5.02 -0.74
N ILE A 60 -19.47 3.73 -0.92
CA ILE A 60 -18.26 2.93 -0.79
C ILE A 60 -18.01 2.21 -2.10
N LEU A 61 -16.83 2.42 -2.68
CA LEU A 61 -16.39 1.77 -3.90
C LEU A 61 -15.11 0.98 -3.62
N VAL A 62 -15.12 -0.32 -3.90
CA VAL A 62 -14.01 -1.22 -3.63
C VAL A 62 -13.61 -1.94 -4.91
N TRP A 63 -12.31 -2.16 -5.10
CA TRP A 63 -11.85 -3.03 -6.16
C TRP A 63 -12.30 -4.47 -5.92
N HIS A 64 -12.84 -5.07 -6.97
CA HIS A 64 -13.26 -6.46 -6.93
C HIS A 64 -13.16 -7.10 -8.31
N ASP A 65 -12.68 -8.31 -8.31
CA ASP A 65 -12.76 -9.21 -9.45
C ASP A 65 -13.07 -10.63 -8.96
N ASN A 66 -13.84 -11.37 -9.75
CA ASN A 66 -14.38 -12.67 -9.34
C ASN A 66 -13.32 -13.78 -9.20
N VAL A 67 -12.12 -13.58 -9.75
CA VAL A 67 -11.04 -14.58 -9.72
C VAL A 67 -10.04 -14.27 -8.61
N ILE A 68 -9.46 -13.09 -8.64
CA ILE A 68 -8.32 -12.76 -7.78
C ILE A 68 -8.76 -12.15 -6.47
N SER A 69 -9.58 -11.11 -6.54
CA SER A 69 -10.10 -10.44 -5.34
C SER A 69 -10.85 -11.41 -4.46
N GLN A 70 -11.76 -12.17 -5.05
CA GLN A 70 -12.62 -13.08 -4.30
C GLN A 70 -11.88 -14.33 -3.79
N ARG A 71 -10.97 -14.92 -4.58
CA ARG A 71 -10.33 -16.19 -4.25
C ARG A 71 -8.94 -16.06 -3.61
N MET A 72 -8.14 -15.12 -4.07
CA MET A 72 -6.74 -15.00 -3.67
C MET A 72 -6.48 -13.87 -2.67
N MET A 73 -6.99 -12.67 -2.95
CA MET A 73 -6.60 -11.47 -2.18
C MET A 73 -7.48 -11.25 -0.95
N LYS A 74 -8.74 -11.69 -0.98
CA LYS A 74 -9.70 -11.55 0.13
C LYS A 74 -9.77 -10.12 0.70
N ASN A 75 -9.64 -9.14 -0.16
CA ASN A 75 -9.61 -7.72 0.20
C ASN A 75 -10.97 -7.17 0.66
N ILE A 76 -12.05 -7.98 0.61
CA ILE A 76 -13.38 -7.63 1.09
C ILE A 76 -13.88 -8.76 2.00
N PRO A 77 -13.36 -8.86 3.23
CA PRO A 77 -13.70 -9.95 4.14
C PRO A 77 -15.19 -9.90 4.50
N GLY A 78 -15.89 -11.01 4.30
CA GLY A 78 -17.32 -11.17 4.57
C GLY A 78 -18.23 -10.92 3.37
N LEU A 79 -17.75 -10.35 2.27
CA LEU A 79 -18.56 -10.17 1.06
C LEU A 79 -19.07 -11.55 0.57
N TYR A 80 -20.35 -11.62 0.22
CA TYR A 80 -21.06 -12.85 -0.17
C TYR A 80 -20.99 -13.97 0.88
N GLY A 81 -20.89 -13.62 2.15
CA GLY A 81 -20.82 -14.58 3.26
C GLY A 81 -19.51 -15.37 3.30
N GLN A 82 -18.47 -14.92 2.62
CA GLN A 82 -17.16 -15.58 2.66
C GLN A 82 -16.60 -15.56 4.07
N ARG A 83 -16.25 -16.74 4.57
CA ARG A 83 -15.65 -16.92 5.87
C ARG A 83 -14.20 -17.38 5.74
N TYR A 84 -13.44 -17.11 6.75
CA TYR A 84 -12.06 -17.53 6.88
C TYR A 84 -11.90 -18.69 7.86
N PRO A 85 -10.89 -19.55 7.72
CA PRO A 85 -9.86 -19.54 6.70
C PRO A 85 -10.40 -19.97 5.33
N THR A 86 -10.03 -19.27 4.30
CA THR A 86 -10.25 -19.72 2.93
C THR A 86 -8.92 -19.81 2.23
N VAL A 87 -8.78 -20.80 1.35
CA VAL A 87 -7.53 -21.07 0.62
C VAL A 87 -6.93 -19.77 0.08
N GLY A 88 -5.69 -19.49 0.43
CA GLY A 88 -4.87 -18.47 -0.18
C GLY A 88 -4.83 -17.10 0.50
N CYS A 89 -5.43 -16.90 1.67
CA CYS A 89 -5.28 -15.64 2.39
C CYS A 89 -4.92 -15.88 3.86
N ALA A 90 -3.68 -15.70 4.20
CA ALA A 90 -3.14 -16.07 5.49
C ALA A 90 -3.60 -15.17 6.63
N VAL A 91 -3.74 -13.89 6.41
CA VAL A 91 -4.13 -12.95 7.47
C VAL A 91 -5.57 -13.15 7.91
N SER A 92 -6.43 -13.42 6.97
CA SER A 92 -7.85 -13.66 7.22
C SER A 92 -8.12 -14.88 8.07
N GLY A 93 -7.20 -15.83 8.14
CA GLY A 93 -7.29 -16.97 9.04
C GLY A 93 -7.23 -16.59 10.52
N TYR A 94 -6.81 -15.39 10.85
CA TYR A 94 -6.67 -14.88 12.21
C TYR A 94 -7.83 -14.02 12.69
N TYR A 95 -8.76 -13.66 11.82
CA TYR A 95 -9.96 -12.96 12.25
C TYR A 95 -10.81 -13.86 13.12
N SER A 96 -11.30 -13.33 14.24
CA SER A 96 -12.20 -14.07 15.12
C SER A 96 -13.50 -14.46 14.39
N THR A 97 -14.14 -15.51 14.85
CA THR A 97 -15.45 -15.92 14.31
C THR A 97 -16.48 -14.80 14.45
N GLU A 98 -16.42 -14.03 15.54
CA GLU A 98 -17.28 -12.86 15.74
C GLU A 98 -17.05 -11.80 14.67
N HIS A 99 -15.77 -11.46 14.38
CA HIS A 99 -15.41 -10.50 13.35
C HIS A 99 -15.92 -10.93 11.97
N GLN A 100 -15.72 -12.20 11.62
CA GLN A 100 -16.16 -12.76 10.34
C GLN A 100 -17.69 -12.75 10.19
N ASN A 101 -18.41 -13.12 11.24
CA ASN A 101 -19.87 -13.10 11.26
C ASN A 101 -20.39 -11.66 11.15
N TYR A 102 -19.77 -10.72 11.85
CA TYR A 102 -20.12 -9.30 11.74
C TYR A 102 -19.98 -8.81 10.31
N ASN A 103 -18.85 -9.08 9.67
CA ASN A 103 -18.59 -8.65 8.29
C ASN A 103 -19.64 -9.22 7.31
N ALA A 104 -19.90 -10.51 7.41
CA ALA A 104 -20.89 -11.15 6.55
C ALA A 104 -22.29 -10.55 6.73
N ASN A 105 -22.72 -10.35 7.96
CA ASN A 105 -24.02 -9.72 8.26
C ASN A 105 -24.07 -8.28 7.78
N TRP A 106 -23.00 -7.50 7.96
CA TRP A 106 -22.92 -6.12 7.51
C TRP A 106 -23.11 -6.01 6.00
N PHE A 107 -22.42 -6.83 5.21
CA PHE A 107 -22.57 -6.84 3.75
C PHE A 107 -23.96 -7.30 3.33
N ASP A 108 -24.52 -8.33 3.97
CA ASP A 108 -25.87 -8.80 3.68
C ASP A 108 -26.91 -7.68 3.94
N GLU A 109 -26.82 -6.94 5.03
CA GLU A 109 -27.72 -5.81 5.32
C GLU A 109 -27.61 -4.70 4.27
N ILE A 110 -26.39 -4.31 3.88
CA ILE A 110 -26.17 -3.23 2.92
C ILE A 110 -26.65 -3.63 1.51
N ILE A 111 -26.29 -4.83 1.06
CA ILE A 111 -26.68 -5.34 -0.28
C ILE A 111 -28.19 -5.51 -0.39
N ASN A 112 -28.85 -5.90 0.69
CA ASN A 112 -30.30 -6.03 0.74
C ASN A 112 -31.04 -4.71 0.99
N GLY A 113 -30.33 -3.58 1.09
CA GLY A 113 -30.93 -2.25 1.24
C GLY A 113 -31.51 -1.95 2.62
N ALA A 114 -31.11 -2.71 3.66
CA ALA A 114 -31.58 -2.48 5.03
C ALA A 114 -31.14 -1.12 5.59
N VAL A 115 -30.07 -0.52 5.05
CA VAL A 115 -29.61 0.84 5.36
C VAL A 115 -29.64 1.69 4.08
N PRO A 116 -30.73 2.37 3.79
CA PRO A 116 -30.99 2.97 2.46
C PRO A 116 -30.06 4.12 2.07
N ASN A 117 -29.28 4.65 3.00
CA ASN A 117 -28.32 5.73 2.77
C ASN A 117 -26.88 5.25 2.63
N ILE A 118 -26.63 3.94 2.61
CA ILE A 118 -25.34 3.37 2.28
C ILE A 118 -25.45 2.67 0.93
N ASP A 119 -24.64 3.10 -0.03
CA ASP A 119 -24.51 2.46 -1.34
C ASP A 119 -23.09 1.86 -1.45
N PHE A 120 -23.02 0.55 -1.64
CA PHE A 120 -21.77 -0.21 -1.77
C PHE A 120 -21.62 -0.71 -3.19
N ARG A 121 -20.47 -0.40 -3.82
CA ARG A 121 -20.19 -0.77 -5.21
C ARG A 121 -18.83 -1.39 -5.39
N LEU A 122 -18.75 -2.17 -6.45
CA LEU A 122 -17.56 -2.90 -6.87
C LEU A 122 -17.06 -2.33 -8.21
N ARG A 123 -15.75 -2.25 -8.35
CA ARG A 123 -15.13 -1.83 -9.60
C ARG A 123 -14.02 -2.78 -10.02
N ASN A 124 -14.15 -3.31 -11.24
CA ASN A 124 -13.09 -4.00 -11.94
C ASN A 124 -12.51 -3.11 -13.05
N LEU A 125 -11.27 -3.32 -13.45
CA LEU A 125 -10.66 -2.65 -14.59
C LEU A 125 -10.72 -3.54 -15.83
N SER A 126 -11.00 -2.91 -16.99
CA SER A 126 -11.00 -3.63 -18.26
C SER A 126 -9.57 -3.90 -18.75
N ALA A 127 -9.29 -5.13 -19.12
CA ALA A 127 -8.02 -5.52 -19.74
C ALA A 127 -7.79 -4.93 -21.15
N LEU A 128 -8.83 -4.41 -21.77
CA LEU A 128 -8.78 -3.91 -23.17
C LEU A 128 -7.85 -2.70 -23.36
N TYR A 129 -7.55 -1.96 -22.30
CA TYR A 129 -6.64 -0.80 -22.35
C TYR A 129 -5.15 -1.17 -22.26
N LEU A 130 -4.80 -2.38 -21.83
CA LEU A 130 -3.42 -2.78 -21.55
C LEU A 130 -2.44 -2.55 -22.71
N PRO A 131 -2.75 -2.89 -23.96
CA PRO A 131 -1.81 -2.66 -25.05
C PRO A 131 -1.43 -1.20 -25.23
N SER A 132 -2.38 -0.27 -25.10
CA SER A 132 -2.13 1.17 -25.21
C SER A 132 -1.43 1.73 -23.97
N SER A 133 -1.76 1.22 -22.81
CA SER A 133 -1.18 1.64 -21.53
C SER A 133 0.30 1.25 -21.41
N LEU A 134 0.70 0.12 -21.99
CA LEU A 134 2.08 -0.35 -21.99
C LEU A 134 2.94 0.28 -23.09
N GLN A 135 2.37 1.11 -23.96
CA GLN A 135 3.15 1.79 -24.98
C GLN A 135 4.20 2.72 -24.36
N GLY A 136 5.46 2.54 -24.78
CA GLY A 136 6.60 3.29 -24.26
C GLY A 136 7.13 2.82 -22.90
N GLU A 137 6.61 1.70 -22.38
CA GLU A 137 7.14 1.05 -21.19
C GLU A 137 8.18 -0.03 -21.59
N PRO A 138 9.03 -0.49 -20.65
CA PRO A 138 9.91 -1.63 -20.87
C PRO A 138 9.14 -2.85 -21.38
N PRO A 139 9.75 -3.69 -22.22
CA PRO A 139 9.06 -4.84 -22.78
C PRO A 139 8.63 -5.81 -21.69
N VAL A 140 7.35 -6.09 -21.62
CA VAL A 140 6.77 -7.11 -20.75
C VAL A 140 6.69 -8.41 -21.55
N PRO A 141 7.10 -9.57 -21.01
CA PRO A 141 7.02 -10.85 -21.71
C PRO A 141 5.60 -11.12 -22.25
N LYS A 142 5.48 -11.60 -23.49
CA LYS A 142 4.17 -11.77 -24.17
C LYS A 142 3.23 -12.74 -23.44
N ASN A 143 3.75 -13.79 -22.81
CA ASN A 143 2.99 -14.72 -21.98
C ASN A 143 2.38 -14.05 -20.74
N VAL A 144 2.97 -12.95 -20.33
CA VAL A 144 2.57 -12.13 -19.19
C VAL A 144 1.50 -11.12 -19.61
N ILE A 145 1.64 -10.49 -20.79
CA ILE A 145 0.65 -9.53 -21.33
C ILE A 145 -0.68 -10.24 -21.63
N GLY A 146 -0.63 -11.46 -22.15
CA GLY A 146 -1.82 -12.18 -22.65
C GLY A 146 -2.67 -12.87 -21.58
N GLY A 147 -2.15 -13.09 -20.38
CA GLY A 147 -2.86 -13.86 -19.35
C GLY A 147 -2.88 -13.22 -17.96
N VAL A 148 -1.72 -12.85 -17.46
CA VAL A 148 -1.56 -12.51 -16.05
C VAL A 148 -1.79 -11.01 -15.79
N ALA A 149 -1.25 -10.12 -16.60
CA ALA A 149 -1.41 -8.68 -16.40
C ALA A 149 -2.86 -8.21 -16.62
N ALA A 150 -3.53 -8.81 -17.61
CA ALA A 150 -4.92 -8.51 -17.91
C ALA A 150 -5.87 -8.90 -16.76
N ILE A 151 -5.54 -9.99 -16.07
CA ILE A 151 -6.33 -10.53 -14.96
C ILE A 151 -6.02 -9.77 -13.66
N TYR A 152 -4.82 -9.17 -13.51
CA TYR A 152 -4.34 -8.60 -12.26
C TYR A 152 -4.40 -7.07 -12.16
N ALA A 153 -4.91 -6.36 -13.18
CA ALA A 153 -5.09 -4.92 -13.09
C ALA A 153 -6.09 -4.56 -11.98
N THR A 154 -5.68 -3.68 -11.07
CA THR A 154 -6.50 -3.33 -9.90
C THR A 154 -6.93 -1.87 -9.91
N HIS A 155 -8.11 -1.60 -9.39
CA HIS A 155 -8.49 -0.26 -8.97
C HIS A 155 -7.84 0.02 -7.61
N HIS A 156 -6.57 0.45 -7.64
CA HIS A 156 -5.74 0.51 -6.45
C HIS A 156 -5.79 1.86 -5.72
N GLN A 157 -6.64 2.76 -6.17
CA GLN A 157 -6.85 4.07 -5.54
C GLN A 157 -7.39 3.95 -4.12
N LYS A 158 -7.02 4.90 -3.27
CA LYS A 158 -7.50 5.03 -1.90
C LYS A 158 -7.76 6.49 -1.59
N MET A 159 -9.01 6.84 -1.38
CA MET A 159 -9.42 8.20 -1.02
C MET A 159 -10.68 8.23 -0.18
N MET A 160 -10.86 9.32 0.54
CA MET A 160 -12.15 9.68 1.11
C MET A 160 -12.49 11.13 0.75
N LEU A 161 -13.78 11.41 0.57
CA LEU A 161 -14.30 12.74 0.35
C LEU A 161 -15.55 12.91 1.22
N ILE A 162 -15.51 13.88 2.12
CA ILE A 162 -16.56 14.08 3.13
C ILE A 162 -17.16 15.45 2.89
N ASP A 163 -18.50 15.51 2.85
CA ASP A 163 -19.29 16.73 2.74
C ASP A 163 -19.01 17.57 1.49
N PHE A 164 -18.76 16.95 0.34
CA PHE A 164 -18.47 17.71 -0.87
C PHE A 164 -19.55 18.72 -1.23
N GLU A 165 -20.81 18.41 -0.96
CA GLU A 165 -21.94 19.30 -1.20
C GLU A 165 -22.01 20.50 -0.23
N LYS A 166 -21.14 20.55 0.78
CA LYS A 166 -21.02 21.63 1.77
C LYS A 166 -19.57 22.16 1.82
N PRO A 167 -19.18 23.02 0.88
CA PRO A 167 -17.79 23.45 0.68
C PRO A 167 -17.08 23.98 1.93
N GLU A 168 -17.81 24.61 2.85
CA GLU A 168 -17.29 25.23 4.08
C GLU A 168 -16.77 24.20 5.10
N VAL A 169 -17.31 22.97 5.07
CA VAL A 169 -16.90 21.88 5.99
C VAL A 169 -16.23 20.72 5.25
N ALA A 170 -16.23 20.75 3.93
CA ALA A 170 -15.72 19.68 3.07
C ALA A 170 -14.25 19.31 3.37
N LYS A 171 -13.96 18.03 3.34
CA LYS A 171 -12.65 17.46 3.62
C LYS A 171 -12.36 16.30 2.67
N GLY A 172 -11.09 16.06 2.39
CA GLY A 172 -10.66 14.92 1.60
C GLY A 172 -9.43 14.23 2.16
N TYR A 173 -9.21 13.01 1.72
CA TYR A 173 -8.03 12.21 2.02
C TYR A 173 -7.50 11.58 0.74
N VAL A 174 -6.18 11.65 0.55
CA VAL A 174 -5.41 10.82 -0.39
C VAL A 174 -4.58 9.86 0.43
N MET A 175 -4.74 8.57 0.22
CA MET A 175 -4.31 7.57 1.19
C MET A 175 -3.35 6.54 0.58
N GLY A 176 -2.35 6.14 1.38
CA GLY A 176 -1.64 4.88 1.23
C GLY A 176 -2.41 3.73 1.88
N HIS A 177 -2.99 3.99 3.06
CA HIS A 177 -3.72 3.01 3.86
C HIS A 177 -4.97 2.47 3.16
N ASN A 178 -5.17 1.17 3.27
CA ASN A 178 -6.47 0.55 3.01
C ASN A 178 -7.38 0.61 4.25
N CYS A 179 -8.67 0.36 4.03
CA CYS A 179 -9.66 0.24 5.09
C CYS A 179 -9.79 -1.23 5.56
N LEU A 180 -8.67 -1.83 5.94
CA LEU A 180 -8.56 -3.21 6.40
C LEU A 180 -7.90 -3.25 7.78
N THR A 181 -8.33 -4.18 8.62
CA THR A 181 -7.81 -4.36 9.99
C THR A 181 -6.30 -4.54 10.04
N ASP A 182 -5.73 -5.21 9.04
CA ASP A 182 -4.30 -5.50 8.94
C ASP A 182 -3.42 -4.26 8.70
N PHE A 183 -4.00 -3.18 8.20
CA PHE A 183 -3.28 -1.93 7.92
C PHE A 183 -3.22 -0.98 9.12
N TRP A 184 -3.77 -1.40 10.24
CA TRP A 184 -3.75 -0.60 11.45
C TRP A 184 -2.49 -0.87 12.25
N ASP A 185 -1.75 0.19 12.58
CA ASP A 185 -0.63 0.13 13.51
C ASP A 185 -0.45 1.47 14.24
N THR A 186 0.40 1.46 15.26
CA THR A 186 0.89 2.67 15.94
C THR A 186 2.17 3.17 15.27
N ILE A 187 2.55 4.42 15.53
CA ILE A 187 3.74 5.04 14.92
C ILE A 187 5.05 4.38 15.36
N ASP A 188 5.05 3.75 16.53
CA ASP A 188 6.25 3.14 17.11
C ASP A 188 6.49 1.71 16.61
N HIS A 189 5.52 1.12 15.92
CA HIS A 189 5.58 -0.24 15.35
C HIS A 189 6.18 -1.29 16.30
N PRO A 190 5.69 -1.42 17.55
CA PRO A 190 6.27 -2.37 18.49
C PRO A 190 6.15 -3.80 17.99
N PHE A 191 7.11 -4.65 18.34
CA PHE A 191 7.13 -6.07 17.96
C PHE A 191 5.81 -6.76 18.37
N GLN A 192 5.39 -6.58 19.61
CA GLN A 192 4.08 -7.01 20.11
C GLN A 192 3.25 -5.80 20.45
N SER A 193 2.01 -5.76 19.96
CA SER A 193 1.07 -4.69 20.24
C SER A 193 -0.30 -5.23 20.61
N PRO A 194 -0.72 -5.12 21.88
CA PRO A 194 -2.08 -5.48 22.28
C PRO A 194 -3.15 -4.70 21.50
N LEU A 195 -2.82 -3.48 21.07
CA LEU A 195 -3.72 -2.66 20.25
C LEU A 195 -3.85 -3.17 18.82
N ARG A 196 -2.79 -3.76 18.25
CA ARG A 196 -2.82 -4.33 16.92
C ARG A 196 -3.46 -5.71 16.90
N GLU A 197 -3.11 -6.56 17.85
CA GLU A 197 -3.42 -7.98 17.85
C GLU A 197 -4.80 -8.31 18.43
N ARG A 198 -5.22 -7.57 19.46
CA ARG A 198 -6.43 -7.83 20.23
C ARG A 198 -7.72 -7.87 19.40
N PHE A 199 -7.79 -7.09 18.33
CA PHE A 199 -9.04 -6.86 17.61
C PHE A 199 -9.34 -7.83 16.48
N TYR A 200 -8.43 -8.74 16.15
CA TYR A 200 -8.71 -9.76 15.13
C TYR A 200 -8.19 -11.15 15.49
N ARG A 201 -7.76 -11.33 16.69
CA ARG A 201 -7.22 -12.57 17.20
C ARG A 201 -8.29 -13.39 17.90
N GLU A 202 -8.38 -14.67 17.57
CA GLU A 202 -9.13 -15.63 18.37
C GLU A 202 -8.32 -16.08 19.60
N GLU A 203 -9.01 -16.71 20.57
CA GLU A 203 -8.34 -17.41 21.65
C GLU A 203 -7.33 -18.40 21.08
N PRO A 204 -6.11 -18.47 21.61
CA PRO A 204 -5.03 -19.30 21.05
C PRO A 204 -5.42 -20.76 20.85
N ALA A 205 -6.19 -21.33 21.78
CA ALA A 205 -6.66 -22.71 21.70
C ALA A 205 -7.67 -22.95 20.56
N ALA A 206 -8.49 -21.96 20.22
CA ALA A 206 -9.42 -22.04 19.10
C ALA A 206 -8.69 -21.89 17.76
N ALA A 207 -7.72 -21.01 17.73
CA ALA A 207 -6.85 -20.81 16.58
C ALA A 207 -6.00 -22.07 16.31
N ALA A 208 -5.38 -22.66 17.34
CA ALA A 208 -4.62 -23.90 17.23
C ALA A 208 -5.45 -25.02 16.63
N ARG A 209 -6.67 -25.24 17.13
CA ARG A 209 -7.58 -26.28 16.61
C ARG A 209 -7.95 -26.09 15.14
N ARG A 210 -8.04 -24.84 14.68
CA ARG A 210 -8.33 -24.54 13.27
C ARG A 210 -7.19 -24.96 12.35
N TYR A 211 -5.96 -24.92 12.84
CA TYR A 211 -4.76 -25.27 12.11
C TYR A 211 -4.26 -26.70 12.34
N GLU A 212 -4.82 -27.41 13.27
CA GLU A 212 -4.59 -28.86 13.44
C GLU A 212 -5.20 -29.71 12.33
N SER A 213 -6.08 -29.13 11.51
CA SER A 213 -6.60 -29.78 10.32
C SER A 213 -5.50 -29.97 9.27
N PRO A 214 -5.39 -31.15 8.63
CA PRO A 214 -4.21 -31.56 7.88
C PRO A 214 -4.05 -30.96 6.47
N GLU A 215 -4.72 -29.88 6.15
CA GLU A 215 -4.61 -29.22 4.84
C GLU A 215 -3.45 -28.22 4.81
N PRO A 216 -2.22 -28.67 4.49
CA PRO A 216 -1.05 -27.78 4.47
C PRO A 216 -1.07 -26.75 3.35
N ALA A 217 -1.95 -26.92 2.37
CA ALA A 217 -2.08 -26.02 1.23
C ALA A 217 -2.56 -24.61 1.61
N ASP A 218 -3.26 -24.48 2.72
CA ASP A 218 -3.83 -23.20 3.18
C ASP A 218 -2.77 -22.17 3.59
N PHE A 219 -1.57 -22.65 3.90
CA PHE A 219 -0.43 -21.81 4.28
C PHE A 219 0.56 -21.53 3.16
N GLN A 220 0.46 -22.19 2.03
CA GLN A 220 1.30 -21.92 0.86
C GLN A 220 0.85 -20.69 0.08
N GLY A 221 -0.32 -20.19 0.36
CA GLY A 221 -0.73 -18.89 -0.10
C GLY A 221 0.04 -17.81 0.62
N SER A 222 1.28 -17.58 0.24
CA SER A 222 2.07 -16.42 0.60
C SER A 222 1.39 -15.15 0.08
N GLY A 223 0.20 -14.89 0.60
CA GLY A 223 -0.40 -13.59 0.46
C GLY A 223 0.50 -12.58 1.15
N ILE A 224 0.57 -11.39 0.62
CA ILE A 224 1.10 -10.15 1.18
C ILE A 224 0.84 -10.02 2.70
N TYR A 225 -0.02 -10.85 3.24
CA TYR A 225 -0.63 -10.78 4.56
C TYR A 225 -0.37 -12.01 5.43
N SER A 226 0.66 -12.83 5.13
CA SER A 226 1.05 -13.93 6.02
C SER A 226 1.86 -13.40 7.19
N PRO A 227 1.32 -13.26 8.38
CA PRO A 227 2.14 -12.91 9.53
C PRO A 227 3.13 -14.04 9.79
N GLY A 228 4.41 -13.70 9.77
CA GLY A 228 5.47 -14.57 10.24
C GLY A 228 5.88 -15.75 9.38
N TYR A 229 5.26 -15.98 8.23
CA TYR A 229 5.64 -17.10 7.35
C TYR A 229 6.75 -16.67 6.38
N ARG A 230 8.00 -16.86 6.78
CA ARG A 230 9.18 -16.44 6.01
C ARG A 230 9.95 -17.56 5.32
N TYR A 231 9.61 -18.83 5.59
CA TYR A 231 10.40 -19.95 5.11
C TYR A 231 9.59 -20.89 4.25
N PRO A 232 10.15 -21.40 3.15
CA PRO A 232 9.58 -22.53 2.46
C PRO A 232 9.62 -23.72 3.39
N ILE A 233 8.50 -24.05 3.99
CA ILE A 233 8.35 -25.22 4.85
C ILE A 233 8.29 -26.43 3.93
N THR A 234 9.28 -27.26 4.00
CA THR A 234 9.50 -28.34 3.06
C THR A 234 8.81 -29.64 3.46
N SER A 235 8.49 -29.82 4.75
CA SER A 235 7.81 -31.01 5.24
C SER A 235 6.54 -30.68 6.05
N ALA A 236 5.62 -31.65 6.14
CA ALA A 236 4.40 -31.51 6.95
C ALA A 236 4.71 -31.40 8.45
N GLU A 237 5.83 -31.98 8.88
CA GLU A 237 6.29 -31.96 10.27
C GLU A 237 6.91 -30.62 10.64
N GLU A 238 7.76 -30.08 9.77
CA GLU A 238 8.30 -28.71 9.93
C GLU A 238 7.18 -27.68 9.94
N ARG A 239 6.15 -27.86 9.11
CA ARG A 239 4.97 -27.00 9.11
C ARG A 239 4.22 -27.06 10.45
N ARG A 240 4.00 -28.24 11.00
CA ARG A 240 3.34 -28.41 12.31
C ARG A 240 4.16 -27.82 13.43
N MET A 241 5.47 -28.06 13.45
CA MET A 241 6.38 -27.51 14.46
C MET A 241 6.50 -25.99 14.34
N SER A 242 6.68 -25.49 13.15
CA SER A 242 6.75 -24.04 12.91
C SER A 242 5.43 -23.35 13.27
N LEU A 243 4.32 -23.96 12.96
CA LEU A 243 3.00 -23.45 13.33
C LEU A 243 2.77 -23.51 14.83
N ALA A 244 3.09 -24.62 15.50
CA ALA A 244 2.97 -24.74 16.94
C ALA A 244 3.84 -23.71 17.67
N VAL A 245 5.10 -23.54 17.26
CA VAL A 245 5.99 -22.52 17.80
C VAL A 245 5.44 -21.12 17.54
N HIS A 246 4.89 -20.88 16.36
CA HIS A 246 4.28 -19.61 16.02
C HIS A 246 3.03 -19.34 16.88
N LEU A 247 2.16 -20.32 17.05
CA LEU A 247 0.96 -20.20 17.86
C LEU A 247 1.28 -20.00 19.35
N ASP A 248 2.26 -20.71 19.88
CA ASP A 248 2.62 -20.66 21.30
C ASP A 248 3.37 -19.36 21.67
N ARG A 249 4.21 -18.86 20.78
CA ARG A 249 5.10 -17.74 21.10
C ARG A 249 4.61 -16.41 20.57
N ILE A 250 4.18 -16.40 19.34
CA ILE A 250 3.82 -15.20 18.64
C ILE A 250 2.32 -15.00 18.72
N SER A 251 1.56 -16.08 18.92
CA SER A 251 0.10 -16.04 19.01
C SER A 251 -0.50 -15.06 18.00
N PHE A 252 -0.04 -15.15 16.75
CA PHE A 252 -0.53 -14.27 15.70
C PHE A 252 -0.12 -12.81 15.86
N ILE A 253 1.16 -12.54 15.93
CA ILE A 253 1.64 -11.18 15.78
C ILE A 253 1.19 -10.69 14.40
N ALA A 254 0.28 -9.76 14.41
CA ALA A 254 -0.05 -9.01 13.21
C ALA A 254 1.18 -8.24 12.77
N LYS A 255 1.58 -8.40 11.52
CA LYS A 255 2.77 -7.74 10.98
C LYS A 255 2.67 -6.23 11.21
N PRO A 256 3.69 -5.58 11.78
CA PRO A 256 3.72 -4.14 11.91
C PRO A 256 3.63 -3.47 10.53
N TYR A 257 2.88 -2.37 10.44
CA TYR A 257 2.56 -1.71 9.18
C TYR A 257 2.97 -0.24 9.18
N GLN A 258 3.81 0.14 8.23
CA GLN A 258 4.20 1.53 7.98
C GLN A 258 3.47 2.08 6.75
N ASP A 259 2.64 3.10 6.94
CA ASP A 259 1.94 3.75 5.83
C ASP A 259 1.69 5.25 6.09
N VAL A 260 1.44 5.99 5.03
CA VAL A 260 1.25 7.44 5.06
C VAL A 260 0.01 7.84 4.25
N SER A 261 -0.75 8.80 4.80
CA SER A 261 -1.91 9.37 4.13
C SER A 261 -1.97 10.87 4.40
N CYS A 262 -2.61 11.62 3.51
CA CYS A 262 -2.74 13.06 3.58
C CYS A 262 -4.21 13.46 3.68
N ARG A 263 -4.53 14.35 4.65
CA ARG A 263 -5.81 15.04 4.76
C ARG A 263 -5.72 16.38 4.04
N VAL A 264 -6.69 16.69 3.19
CA VAL A 264 -6.71 17.90 2.37
C VAL A 264 -8.00 18.69 2.53
N ARG A 265 -7.91 19.97 2.29
CA ARG A 265 -9.03 20.92 2.16
C ARG A 265 -8.74 21.88 1.00
N GLY A 266 -9.77 22.60 0.59
CA GLY A 266 -9.61 23.63 -0.43
C GLY A 266 -9.96 23.17 -1.84
N PRO A 267 -9.60 23.94 -2.87
CA PRO A 267 -10.01 23.70 -4.25
C PRO A 267 -9.65 22.32 -4.83
N ILE A 268 -8.63 21.66 -4.30
CA ILE A 268 -8.24 20.27 -4.67
C ILE A 268 -9.38 19.26 -4.49
N LEU A 269 -10.35 19.55 -3.62
CA LEU A 269 -11.51 18.68 -3.41
C LEU A 269 -12.37 18.54 -4.67
N ALA A 270 -12.37 19.53 -5.57
CA ALA A 270 -13.03 19.42 -6.85
C ALA A 270 -12.39 18.34 -7.74
N ASN A 271 -11.05 18.20 -7.68
CA ASN A 271 -10.33 17.14 -8.39
C ASN A 271 -10.60 15.76 -7.78
N LEU A 272 -10.63 15.66 -6.43
CA LEU A 272 -11.01 14.42 -5.75
C LEU A 272 -12.43 14.01 -6.10
N ASN A 273 -13.37 14.95 -6.13
CA ASN A 273 -14.75 14.68 -6.55
C ASN A 273 -14.83 14.22 -8.02
N HIS A 274 -14.06 14.84 -8.91
CA HIS A 274 -14.00 14.41 -10.29
C HIS A 274 -13.54 12.95 -10.39
N ASN A 275 -12.46 12.61 -9.70
CA ASN A 275 -11.95 11.24 -9.64
C ASN A 275 -12.96 10.26 -9.06
N PHE A 276 -13.63 10.64 -7.95
CA PHE A 276 -14.69 9.82 -7.35
C PHE A 276 -15.84 9.59 -8.33
N CYS A 277 -16.37 10.64 -8.96
CA CYS A 277 -17.50 10.55 -9.88
C CYS A 277 -17.18 9.67 -11.10
N GLU A 278 -15.99 9.79 -11.68
CA GLU A 278 -15.54 8.91 -12.79
C GLU A 278 -15.51 7.44 -12.37
N ALA A 279 -14.92 7.15 -11.21
CA ALA A 279 -14.84 5.80 -10.69
C ALA A 279 -16.23 5.23 -10.35
N TRP A 280 -17.08 6.05 -9.75
CA TRP A 280 -18.43 5.69 -9.36
C TRP A 280 -19.33 5.32 -10.56
N LEU A 281 -19.30 6.13 -11.62
CA LEU A 281 -20.03 5.86 -12.85
C LEU A 281 -19.54 4.60 -13.60
N ALA A 282 -18.30 4.18 -13.34
CA ALA A 282 -17.71 2.97 -13.91
C ALA A 282 -17.82 1.74 -12.98
N SER A 283 -18.58 1.84 -11.90
CA SER A 283 -18.75 0.76 -10.92
C SER A 283 -20.09 0.05 -11.08
N SER A 284 -20.25 -1.08 -10.39
CA SER A 284 -21.50 -1.87 -10.36
C SER A 284 -21.87 -2.23 -8.92
N GLN A 285 -23.15 -2.46 -8.68
CA GLN A 285 -23.60 -3.00 -7.39
C GLN A 285 -23.30 -4.50 -7.31
N PRO A 286 -22.95 -5.03 -6.11
CA PRO A 286 -22.84 -6.46 -5.90
C PRO A 286 -24.21 -7.12 -6.10
N ARG A 287 -24.24 -8.29 -6.73
CA ARG A 287 -25.47 -9.00 -7.04
C ARG A 287 -25.67 -10.18 -6.12
N ALA A 288 -26.88 -10.38 -5.60
CA ALA A 288 -27.19 -11.49 -4.71
C ALA A 288 -26.91 -12.88 -5.33
N TRP A 289 -26.97 -13.01 -6.65
CA TRP A 289 -26.71 -14.25 -7.41
C TRP A 289 -25.23 -14.51 -7.68
N ASP A 290 -24.36 -13.54 -7.47
CA ASP A 290 -22.91 -13.76 -7.56
C ASP A 290 -22.38 -14.71 -6.45
N LYS A 291 -23.24 -15.04 -5.45
CA LYS A 291 -22.94 -16.05 -4.43
C LYS A 291 -22.71 -17.46 -5.01
N ASP A 292 -23.41 -17.79 -6.08
CA ASP A 292 -23.51 -19.17 -6.59
C ASP A 292 -22.70 -19.41 -7.87
N THR A 293 -22.18 -18.37 -8.52
CA THR A 293 -21.43 -18.51 -9.78
C THR A 293 -19.96 -18.80 -9.51
N HIS A 294 -19.69 -20.07 -9.24
CA HIS A 294 -18.32 -20.59 -9.14
C HIS A 294 -17.60 -20.75 -10.48
N MET A 295 -18.16 -20.31 -11.57
CA MET A 295 -17.64 -20.52 -12.92
C MET A 295 -17.44 -19.18 -13.65
N LEU A 296 -16.36 -19.13 -14.42
CA LEU A 296 -16.14 -18.15 -15.47
C LEU A 296 -17.37 -18.13 -16.38
N SER A 297 -18.30 -17.21 -16.16
CA SER A 297 -19.42 -17.06 -17.09
C SER A 297 -18.89 -16.41 -18.36
N ILE A 298 -19.25 -16.98 -19.51
CA ILE A 298 -18.95 -16.44 -20.84
C ILE A 298 -19.51 -15.02 -20.99
N ASP A 299 -20.52 -14.67 -20.22
CA ASP A 299 -21.10 -13.33 -20.14
C ASP A 299 -20.09 -12.26 -19.69
N TRP A 300 -19.05 -12.64 -18.93
CA TRP A 300 -17.94 -11.74 -18.58
C TRP A 300 -17.07 -11.35 -19.78
N LEU A 301 -16.92 -12.27 -20.73
CA LEU A 301 -16.14 -12.06 -21.95
C LEU A 301 -16.93 -11.27 -23.02
N LEU A 302 -18.25 -11.29 -23.00
CA LEU A 302 -19.11 -10.78 -24.06
C LEU A 302 -19.90 -9.51 -23.68
N ALA A 303 -20.08 -9.22 -22.39
CA ALA A 303 -20.83 -8.03 -21.98
C ALA A 303 -19.91 -6.81 -21.94
N SER A 304 -20.14 -5.85 -22.83
CA SER A 304 -19.67 -4.49 -22.59
C SER A 304 -20.18 -4.04 -21.22
N PRO A 305 -19.29 -3.71 -20.25
CA PRO A 305 -19.71 -3.28 -18.91
C PRO A 305 -20.71 -2.13 -18.93
N LYS A 306 -20.67 -1.27 -19.96
CA LYS A 306 -21.62 -0.16 -20.17
C LYS A 306 -23.02 -0.60 -20.55
N ALA A 307 -23.18 -1.68 -21.30
CA ALA A 307 -24.50 -2.11 -21.77
C ALA A 307 -25.29 -2.85 -20.68
N ALA A 308 -24.62 -3.75 -19.95
CA ALA A 308 -25.24 -4.45 -18.81
C ALA A 308 -25.64 -3.50 -17.68
N TYR A 309 -24.83 -2.49 -17.40
CA TYR A 309 -25.09 -1.47 -16.39
C TYR A 309 -26.31 -0.61 -16.74
N ARG A 310 -26.45 -0.16 -18.01
CA ARG A 310 -27.58 0.67 -18.46
C ARG A 310 -28.92 -0.05 -18.45
N THR A 311 -28.92 -1.37 -18.53
CA THR A 311 -30.18 -2.17 -18.62
C THR A 311 -30.78 -2.45 -17.24
N LEU A 312 -29.97 -2.42 -16.17
CA LEU A 312 -30.39 -2.82 -14.82
C LEU A 312 -30.61 -1.66 -13.84
N PHE A 313 -30.10 -0.48 -14.15
CA PHE A 313 -30.22 0.70 -13.29
C PHE A 313 -30.61 1.92 -14.13
N PRO A 314 -31.61 2.67 -13.70
CA PRO A 314 -31.90 3.95 -14.35
C PRO A 314 -30.69 4.86 -14.24
N PRO A 315 -30.14 5.38 -15.36
CA PRO A 315 -28.97 6.27 -15.34
C PRO A 315 -29.18 7.56 -14.55
N ASP A 316 -30.41 7.87 -14.23
CA ASP A 316 -30.87 9.19 -13.79
C ASP A 316 -30.33 9.62 -12.40
N TYR A 317 -30.18 8.71 -11.43
CA TYR A 317 -29.77 9.10 -10.08
C TYR A 317 -28.27 9.41 -9.98
N ASP A 318 -27.43 8.58 -10.54
CA ASP A 318 -25.99 8.77 -10.49
C ASP A 318 -25.54 9.96 -11.34
N GLU A 319 -26.12 10.09 -12.54
CA GLU A 319 -25.87 11.24 -13.42
C GLU A 319 -26.37 12.54 -12.79
N ALA A 320 -27.54 12.52 -12.13
CA ALA A 320 -28.04 13.67 -11.40
C ALA A 320 -27.13 14.10 -10.24
N MET A 321 -26.60 13.14 -9.48
CA MET A 321 -25.63 13.41 -8.42
C MET A 321 -24.33 14.00 -8.99
N VAL A 322 -23.77 13.40 -10.04
CA VAL A 322 -22.56 13.86 -10.70
C VAL A 322 -22.75 15.26 -11.29
N ASN A 323 -23.87 15.53 -11.95
CA ASN A 323 -24.19 16.84 -12.54
C ASN A 323 -24.34 17.91 -11.47
N ARG A 324 -25.04 17.60 -10.36
CA ARG A 324 -25.15 18.52 -9.22
C ARG A 324 -23.78 18.84 -8.63
N ARG A 325 -22.89 17.85 -8.44
CA ARG A 325 -21.54 18.06 -7.93
C ARG A 325 -20.65 18.85 -8.89
N LYS A 326 -20.76 18.61 -10.19
CA LYS A 326 -20.07 19.41 -11.23
C LYS A 326 -20.46 20.88 -11.23
N SER A 327 -21.67 21.22 -10.78
CA SER A 327 -22.11 22.62 -10.70
C SER A 327 -21.48 23.38 -9.52
N ILE A 328 -20.85 22.71 -8.55
CA ILE A 328 -20.17 23.35 -7.43
C ILE A 328 -18.77 23.80 -7.88
N PRO A 329 -18.53 25.10 -8.00
CA PRO A 329 -17.25 25.58 -8.52
C PRO A 329 -16.11 25.38 -7.51
N SER A 330 -14.92 25.04 -7.97
CA SER A 330 -13.74 24.80 -7.12
C SER A 330 -13.42 25.96 -6.16
N LYS A 331 -13.69 27.20 -6.59
CA LYS A 331 -13.52 28.40 -5.77
C LYS A 331 -14.42 28.42 -4.51
N SER A 332 -15.46 27.59 -4.45
CA SER A 332 -16.31 27.49 -3.25
C SER A 332 -15.61 26.80 -2.08
N PHE A 333 -14.54 26.03 -2.36
CA PHE A 333 -13.76 25.30 -1.36
C PHE A 333 -12.58 26.10 -0.80
N VAL A 334 -12.57 27.43 -0.94
CA VAL A 334 -11.47 28.27 -0.45
C VAL A 334 -11.30 28.14 1.06
N VAL A 335 -10.09 27.84 1.49
CA VAL A 335 -9.69 27.80 2.89
C VAL A 335 -9.08 29.14 3.26
N LYS A 336 -9.62 29.79 4.30
CA LYS A 336 -9.04 31.02 4.85
C LYS A 336 -7.59 30.76 5.27
N ASN A 337 -6.66 31.57 4.75
CA ASN A 337 -5.21 31.41 4.97
C ASN A 337 -4.60 30.13 4.38
N GLY A 338 -5.21 29.51 3.38
CA GLY A 338 -4.58 28.45 2.60
C GLY A 338 -3.31 28.96 1.91
N LYS A 339 -2.17 28.29 2.14
CA LYS A 339 -0.85 28.72 1.66
C LYS A 339 -0.11 27.69 0.81
N HIS A 340 -0.64 26.48 0.72
CA HIS A 340 0.01 25.38 0.02
C HIS A 340 -0.61 25.15 -1.36
N SER A 341 0.22 24.81 -2.34
CA SER A 341 -0.25 24.30 -3.63
C SER A 341 -0.28 22.77 -3.58
N ALA A 342 -1.27 22.18 -4.23
CA ALA A 342 -1.36 20.74 -4.34
C ALA A 342 -1.98 20.34 -5.69
N GLN A 343 -1.53 19.24 -6.24
CA GLN A 343 -2.03 18.65 -7.47
C GLN A 343 -2.37 17.18 -7.23
N LEU A 344 -3.54 16.76 -7.71
CA LEU A 344 -3.91 15.35 -7.75
C LEU A 344 -3.24 14.68 -8.96
N LEU A 345 -2.65 13.54 -8.75
CA LEU A 345 -1.97 12.74 -9.78
C LEU A 345 -2.65 11.38 -9.89
N ARG A 346 -2.74 10.89 -11.11
CA ARG A 346 -3.34 9.57 -11.35
C ARG A 346 -2.49 8.71 -12.29
N THR A 347 -2.55 7.44 -12.10
CA THR A 347 -2.45 6.48 -13.19
C THR A 347 -3.88 6.05 -13.49
N GLN A 348 -4.36 6.33 -14.69
CA GLN A 348 -5.69 5.96 -15.14
C GLN A 348 -5.55 5.35 -16.54
N PRO A 349 -5.25 4.05 -16.62
CA PRO A 349 -4.87 3.40 -17.88
C PRO A 349 -5.97 3.48 -18.94
N GLU A 350 -7.24 3.39 -18.53
CA GLU A 350 -8.42 3.51 -19.40
C GLU A 350 -8.50 4.88 -20.11
N ARG A 351 -7.76 5.87 -19.61
CA ARG A 351 -7.67 7.26 -20.13
C ARG A 351 -6.30 7.61 -20.71
N GLY A 352 -5.33 6.70 -20.61
CA GLY A 352 -3.94 6.97 -20.97
C GLY A 352 -3.23 7.95 -20.02
N GLU A 353 -3.77 8.21 -18.82
CA GLU A 353 -3.17 9.12 -17.85
C GLU A 353 -2.11 8.41 -17.02
N LYS A 354 -0.89 8.98 -16.98
CA LYS A 354 0.28 8.47 -16.25
C LYS A 354 0.94 9.56 -15.40
N SER A 355 0.17 10.48 -14.84
CA SER A 355 0.74 11.63 -14.12
C SER A 355 1.48 11.26 -12.85
N VAL A 356 1.25 10.08 -12.25
CA VAL A 356 2.08 9.54 -11.16
C VAL A 356 3.51 9.28 -11.65
N LYS A 357 3.67 8.59 -12.79
CA LYS A 357 4.98 8.33 -13.42
C LYS A 357 5.72 9.63 -13.78
N GLU A 358 5.01 10.55 -14.39
CA GLU A 358 5.56 11.86 -14.78
C GLU A 358 6.03 12.67 -13.56
N CYS A 359 5.30 12.57 -12.44
CA CYS A 359 5.68 13.18 -11.19
C CYS A 359 7.02 12.64 -10.66
N TYR A 360 7.19 11.32 -10.60
CA TYR A 360 8.47 10.72 -10.18
C TYR A 360 9.63 11.19 -11.07
N ALA A 361 9.43 11.22 -12.39
CA ALA A 361 10.44 11.69 -13.32
C ALA A 361 10.77 13.19 -13.12
N ASN A 362 9.75 14.02 -12.94
CA ASN A 362 9.92 15.46 -12.74
C ASN A 362 10.58 15.80 -11.39
N LEU A 363 10.15 15.17 -10.30
CA LEU A 363 10.78 15.35 -8.99
C LEU A 363 12.25 14.92 -9.01
N THR A 364 12.58 13.79 -9.63
CA THR A 364 13.95 13.31 -9.79
C THR A 364 14.81 14.32 -10.56
N ARG A 365 14.30 14.89 -11.66
CA ARG A 365 15.02 15.91 -12.44
C ARG A 365 15.26 17.21 -11.67
N GLN A 366 14.36 17.55 -10.74
CA GLN A 366 14.47 18.77 -9.93
C GLN A 366 15.36 18.62 -8.70
N ALA A 367 15.70 17.39 -8.30
CA ALA A 367 16.55 17.14 -7.14
C ALA A 367 17.92 17.82 -7.27
N ARG A 368 18.38 18.46 -6.19
CA ARG A 368 19.69 19.15 -6.14
C ARG A 368 20.56 18.65 -4.97
N HIS A 369 19.94 18.09 -3.94
CA HIS A 369 20.64 17.64 -2.73
C HIS A 369 20.28 16.20 -2.38
N TYR A 370 18.98 15.88 -2.31
CA TYR A 370 18.58 14.53 -1.96
C TYR A 370 17.20 14.13 -2.52
N ILE A 371 17.03 12.81 -2.60
CA ILE A 371 15.75 12.15 -2.84
C ILE A 371 15.54 11.14 -1.72
N PHE A 372 14.40 11.20 -1.04
CA PHE A 372 13.94 10.17 -0.12
C PHE A 372 12.75 9.44 -0.72
N ILE A 373 12.80 8.12 -0.75
CA ILE A 373 11.71 7.25 -1.18
C ILE A 373 11.43 6.23 -0.08
N GLN A 374 10.19 6.20 0.39
CA GLN A 374 9.65 5.11 1.18
C GLN A 374 8.52 4.48 0.37
N ASN A 375 8.73 3.25 -0.11
CA ASN A 375 7.81 2.63 -1.04
C ASN A 375 7.74 1.11 -0.82
N GLN A 376 6.53 0.56 -0.89
CA GLN A 376 6.28 -0.88 -0.78
C GLN A 376 7.11 -1.66 -1.79
N TYR A 377 7.18 -1.17 -3.03
CA TYR A 377 7.91 -1.79 -4.13
C TYR A 377 8.81 -0.76 -4.82
N VAL A 378 10.09 -1.04 -4.90
CA VAL A 378 11.08 -0.25 -5.66
C VAL A 378 11.58 -1.13 -6.80
N GLN A 379 10.79 -1.19 -7.88
CA GLN A 379 10.89 -2.19 -8.96
C GLN A 379 10.82 -1.57 -10.36
N TYR A 380 10.75 -0.25 -10.46
CA TYR A 380 10.65 0.45 -11.75
C TYR A 380 12.02 0.90 -12.23
N GLU A 381 12.71 0.02 -12.94
CA GLU A 381 14.06 0.23 -13.48
C GLU A 381 14.25 1.54 -14.25
N PRO A 382 13.27 1.98 -15.11
CA PRO A 382 13.40 3.24 -15.83
C PRO A 382 13.57 4.47 -14.92
N TRP A 383 13.07 4.43 -13.66
CA TRP A 383 13.31 5.49 -12.71
C TRP A 383 14.78 5.57 -12.29
N ALA A 384 15.42 4.45 -12.01
CA ALA A 384 16.83 4.41 -11.62
C ALA A 384 17.75 4.85 -12.78
N GLU A 385 17.42 4.47 -14.02
CA GLU A 385 18.10 4.96 -15.22
C GLU A 385 17.93 6.47 -15.39
N HIS A 386 16.69 6.96 -15.27
CA HIS A 386 16.39 8.38 -15.35
C HIS A 386 17.13 9.22 -14.29
N LEU A 387 17.24 8.72 -13.06
CA LEU A 387 18.04 9.38 -12.01
C LEU A 387 19.51 9.55 -12.44
N ARG A 388 20.12 8.49 -12.97
CA ARG A 388 21.51 8.53 -13.44
C ARG A 388 21.68 9.50 -14.62
N ASP A 389 20.74 9.49 -15.55
CA ASP A 389 20.75 10.41 -16.69
C ASP A 389 20.61 11.88 -16.26
N CYS A 390 19.73 12.17 -15.29
CA CYS A 390 19.57 13.50 -14.71
C CYS A 390 20.87 13.98 -14.07
N VAL A 391 21.52 13.15 -13.26
CA VAL A 391 22.80 13.53 -12.62
C VAL A 391 23.92 13.70 -13.66
N ALA A 392 23.99 12.81 -14.66
CA ALA A 392 24.93 12.95 -15.76
C ALA A 392 24.71 14.26 -16.54
N GLN A 393 23.46 14.69 -16.74
CA GLN A 393 23.14 15.97 -17.35
C GLN A 393 23.56 17.16 -16.47
N MET A 394 23.34 17.08 -15.17
CA MET A 394 23.80 18.09 -14.20
C MET A 394 25.32 18.26 -14.27
N ARG A 395 26.08 17.15 -14.33
CA ARG A 395 27.55 17.18 -14.49
C ARG A 395 27.97 17.87 -15.79
N ARG A 396 27.30 17.60 -16.89
CA ARG A 396 27.58 18.31 -18.18
C ARG A 396 27.28 19.81 -18.11
N SER A 397 26.45 20.25 -17.18
CA SER A 397 26.11 21.64 -16.93
C SER A 397 26.88 22.26 -15.77
N ASP A 398 28.02 21.68 -15.41
CA ASP A 398 28.94 22.15 -14.36
C ASP A 398 28.34 22.13 -12.92
N TYR A 399 27.19 21.48 -12.73
CA TYR A 399 26.66 21.25 -11.38
C TYR A 399 27.29 20.01 -10.78
N ASN A 400 28.25 20.21 -9.87
CA ASN A 400 29.10 19.14 -9.34
C ASN A 400 28.73 18.68 -7.92
N ALA A 401 27.61 19.13 -7.35
CA ALA A 401 27.14 18.65 -6.06
C ALA A 401 26.71 17.17 -6.13
N GLU A 402 26.88 16.45 -5.05
CA GLU A 402 26.44 15.05 -4.93
C GLU A 402 24.95 14.99 -4.60
N ILE A 403 24.27 14.00 -5.15
CA ILE A 403 22.87 13.67 -4.83
C ILE A 403 22.85 12.49 -3.87
N TYR A 404 22.14 12.63 -2.75
CA TYR A 404 21.96 11.59 -1.74
C TYR A 404 20.57 10.94 -1.91
N VAL A 405 20.55 9.64 -2.10
CA VAL A 405 19.32 8.87 -2.32
C VAL A 405 19.11 7.93 -1.14
N PHE A 406 17.99 8.12 -0.45
CA PHE A 406 17.57 7.31 0.68
C PHE A 406 16.36 6.49 0.26
N ILE A 407 16.46 5.18 0.35
CA ILE A 407 15.39 4.27 -0.01
C ILE A 407 15.05 3.39 1.18
N LEU A 408 13.77 3.38 1.55
CA LEU A 408 13.21 2.43 2.49
C LEU A 408 12.14 1.60 1.77
N THR A 409 12.33 0.28 1.76
CA THR A 409 11.40 -0.66 1.13
C THR A 409 11.34 -1.98 1.89
N SER A 410 10.24 -2.68 1.75
CA SER A 410 10.13 -4.05 2.27
C SER A 410 10.86 -5.04 1.39
N THR A 411 11.28 -6.15 1.97
CA THR A 411 11.75 -7.30 1.18
C THR A 411 10.61 -7.80 0.29
N PRO A 412 10.88 -8.21 -0.97
CA PRO A 412 9.85 -8.74 -1.85
C PRO A 412 9.13 -9.92 -1.21
N GLU A 413 7.81 -9.90 -1.25
CA GLU A 413 6.97 -10.88 -0.52
C GLU A 413 6.84 -12.19 -1.24
N ARG A 414 6.98 -12.17 -2.56
CA ARG A 414 6.80 -13.34 -3.44
C ARG A 414 8.03 -13.61 -4.26
N ASP A 415 8.32 -14.88 -4.41
CA ASP A 415 9.21 -15.35 -5.46
C ASP A 415 8.78 -14.77 -6.81
N GLY A 416 9.71 -14.24 -7.57
CA GLY A 416 9.44 -13.63 -8.87
C GLY A 416 9.25 -12.11 -8.86
N MET A 417 9.05 -11.48 -7.69
CA MET A 417 9.17 -10.02 -7.53
C MET A 417 10.64 -9.60 -7.30
N ASP A 418 11.47 -10.54 -6.91
CA ASP A 418 12.89 -10.31 -6.60
C ASP A 418 13.65 -9.72 -7.79
N LEU A 419 13.44 -10.25 -9.01
CA LEU A 419 14.17 -9.82 -10.20
C LEU A 419 13.97 -8.35 -10.56
N HIS A 420 12.75 -7.82 -10.38
CA HIS A 420 12.48 -6.42 -10.65
C HIS A 420 13.11 -5.51 -9.57
N THR A 421 13.10 -5.96 -8.31
CA THR A 421 13.78 -5.26 -7.22
C THR A 421 15.30 -5.28 -7.47
N TYR A 422 15.84 -6.44 -7.89
CA TYR A 422 17.25 -6.57 -8.25
C TYR A 422 17.65 -5.62 -9.39
N GLY A 423 16.83 -5.52 -10.43
CA GLY A 423 17.10 -4.62 -11.56
C GLY A 423 17.26 -3.16 -11.14
N VAL A 424 16.50 -2.69 -10.16
CA VAL A 424 16.67 -1.35 -9.57
C VAL A 424 17.91 -1.29 -8.68
N ALA A 425 18.09 -2.27 -7.78
CA ALA A 425 19.25 -2.32 -6.88
C ALA A 425 20.57 -2.34 -7.65
N GLU A 426 20.65 -3.08 -8.76
CA GLU A 426 21.83 -3.12 -9.65
C GLU A 426 22.14 -1.75 -10.24
N ARG A 427 21.14 -1.03 -10.74
CA ARG A 427 21.32 0.32 -11.33
C ARG A 427 21.69 1.37 -10.30
N LEU A 428 21.40 1.10 -9.05
CA LEU A 428 21.72 1.96 -7.89
C LEU A 428 22.97 1.52 -7.13
N GLY A 429 23.74 0.56 -7.66
CA GLY A 429 24.97 0.10 -7.02
C GLY A 429 24.75 -0.65 -5.70
N GLN A 430 23.57 -1.23 -5.51
CA GLN A 430 23.16 -1.97 -4.31
C GLN A 430 22.84 -3.44 -4.61
N SER A 431 23.37 -3.98 -5.69
CA SER A 431 23.06 -5.34 -6.16
C SER A 431 23.50 -6.44 -5.17
N ASP A 432 24.54 -6.21 -4.40
CA ASP A 432 25.05 -7.15 -3.38
C ASP A 432 24.10 -7.34 -2.19
N SER A 433 23.09 -6.47 -2.06
CA SER A 433 22.01 -6.64 -1.11
C SER A 433 21.07 -7.81 -1.44
N MET A 434 21.11 -8.32 -2.66
CA MET A 434 20.33 -9.47 -3.15
C MET A 434 21.29 -10.59 -3.59
N VAL A 435 21.59 -11.46 -2.64
CA VAL A 435 22.77 -12.37 -2.70
C VAL A 435 22.75 -13.31 -3.89
N VAL A 436 21.61 -13.94 -4.16
CA VAL A 436 21.51 -14.97 -5.21
C VAL A 436 21.53 -14.34 -6.60
N GLU A 437 20.73 -13.30 -6.81
CA GLU A 437 20.67 -12.57 -8.09
C GLU A 437 22.02 -11.91 -8.41
N HIS A 438 22.68 -11.35 -7.40
CA HIS A 438 24.02 -10.78 -7.57
C HIS A 438 25.06 -11.82 -7.98
N ALA A 439 25.05 -12.99 -7.32
CA ALA A 439 25.95 -14.07 -7.67
C ALA A 439 25.75 -14.53 -9.13
N ASP A 440 24.50 -14.68 -9.56
CA ASP A 440 24.15 -15.04 -10.93
C ASP A 440 24.57 -13.96 -11.95
N ALA A 441 24.36 -12.69 -11.63
CA ALA A 441 24.79 -11.56 -12.47
C ALA A 441 26.30 -11.51 -12.65
N VAL A 442 27.06 -11.67 -11.56
CA VAL A 442 28.54 -11.73 -11.58
C VAL A 442 29.02 -12.94 -12.41
N GLN A 443 28.37 -14.09 -12.27
CA GLN A 443 28.71 -15.27 -13.06
C GLN A 443 28.44 -15.08 -14.56
N ASN A 444 27.31 -14.46 -14.90
CA ASN A 444 26.98 -14.13 -16.29
C ASN A 444 27.96 -13.13 -16.88
N ALA A 445 28.38 -12.12 -16.11
CA ALA A 445 29.39 -11.15 -16.53
C ALA A 445 30.77 -11.80 -16.77
N LYS A 446 31.19 -12.69 -15.88
CA LYS A 446 32.44 -13.48 -16.06
C LYS A 446 32.41 -14.36 -17.30
N ARG A 447 31.23 -14.78 -17.76
CA ARG A 447 31.01 -15.54 -18.99
C ARG A 447 30.85 -14.65 -20.23
N GLY A 448 30.96 -13.33 -20.10
CA GLY A 448 30.79 -12.37 -21.19
C GLY A 448 29.35 -12.21 -21.67
N LYS A 449 28.34 -12.61 -20.89
CA LYS A 449 26.91 -12.52 -21.24
C LYS A 449 26.27 -11.18 -20.85
N SER A 450 26.85 -10.47 -19.90
CA SER A 450 26.38 -9.17 -19.41
C SER A 450 27.56 -8.31 -18.94
N ALA A 451 27.34 -7.04 -18.62
CA ALA A 451 28.28 -6.21 -17.91
C ALA A 451 28.36 -6.63 -16.43
N MET A 452 29.44 -6.26 -15.75
CA MET A 452 29.53 -6.41 -14.28
C MET A 452 28.51 -5.49 -13.60
N PRO A 453 27.84 -5.95 -12.52
CA PRO A 453 26.98 -5.10 -11.71
C PRO A 453 27.70 -3.84 -11.25
N LEU A 454 26.97 -2.74 -11.21
CA LEU A 454 27.49 -1.45 -10.76
C LEU A 454 27.79 -1.48 -9.27
N THR A 455 28.94 -0.93 -8.86
CA THR A 455 29.29 -0.83 -7.43
C THR A 455 28.90 0.54 -6.84
N PRO A 456 28.75 0.63 -5.49
CA PRO A 456 28.50 1.91 -4.82
C PRO A 456 29.58 2.96 -5.13
N GLU A 457 30.85 2.57 -5.20
CA GLU A 457 31.98 3.46 -5.50
C GLU A 457 31.93 4.00 -6.94
N GLN A 458 31.50 3.17 -7.89
CA GLN A 458 31.30 3.60 -9.28
C GLN A 458 30.16 4.61 -9.39
N LEU A 459 29.07 4.38 -8.67
CA LEU A 459 27.92 5.29 -8.64
C LEU A 459 28.30 6.61 -7.95
N LYS A 460 29.05 6.55 -6.86
CA LYS A 460 29.58 7.73 -6.16
C LYS A 460 30.46 8.60 -7.09
N LYS A 461 31.29 7.98 -7.92
CA LYS A 461 32.07 8.72 -8.95
C LYS A 461 31.17 9.44 -9.97
N GLN A 462 29.96 8.96 -10.19
CA GLN A 462 28.96 9.63 -11.00
C GLN A 462 28.23 10.75 -10.25
N GLY A 463 28.45 10.89 -8.93
CA GLY A 463 27.85 11.91 -8.07
C GLY A 463 26.56 11.47 -7.39
N ILE A 464 26.33 10.18 -7.25
CA ILE A 464 25.14 9.62 -6.61
C ILE A 464 25.58 8.75 -5.42
N ASN A 465 25.05 9.04 -4.25
CA ASN A 465 25.25 8.25 -3.04
C ASN A 465 23.92 7.61 -2.65
N VAL A 466 23.84 6.29 -2.62
CA VAL A 466 22.61 5.56 -2.32
C VAL A 466 22.75 4.81 -1.01
N VAL A 467 21.70 4.85 -0.21
CA VAL A 467 21.50 3.98 0.94
C VAL A 467 20.10 3.33 0.80
N MET A 468 20.07 2.00 0.93
CA MET A 468 18.83 1.21 0.80
C MET A 468 18.64 0.37 2.06
N GLY A 469 17.50 0.53 2.71
CA GLY A 469 17.18 -0.14 3.97
C GLY A 469 15.76 -0.69 4.01
N SER A 470 15.53 -1.56 4.99
CA SER A 470 14.22 -2.02 5.44
C SER A 470 13.99 -1.59 6.88
N LEU A 471 12.74 -1.56 7.31
CA LEU A 471 12.37 -1.27 8.70
C LEU A 471 12.11 -2.58 9.45
N TRP A 472 12.66 -2.68 10.65
CA TRP A 472 12.53 -3.84 11.51
C TRP A 472 12.26 -3.44 12.95
N THR A 473 11.55 -4.27 13.68
CA THR A 473 11.35 -4.18 15.12
C THR A 473 11.81 -5.46 15.79
N CYS A 474 11.98 -5.46 17.10
CA CYS A 474 12.35 -6.65 17.85
C CYS A 474 11.60 -6.73 19.18
N ALA A 475 11.53 -7.95 19.72
CA ALA A 475 11.00 -8.19 21.05
C ALA A 475 11.82 -7.45 22.12
N VAL A 476 11.20 -7.18 23.26
CA VAL A 476 11.90 -6.64 24.42
C VAL A 476 12.84 -7.71 24.96
N LYS A 477 14.14 -7.41 24.95
CA LYS A 477 15.15 -8.32 25.44
C LYS A 477 15.03 -8.53 26.94
N GLN A 478 14.96 -9.79 27.37
CA GLN A 478 15.05 -10.16 28.78
C GLN A 478 16.52 -10.34 29.20
N GLU A 479 16.83 -9.95 30.44
CA GLU A 479 18.18 -10.10 30.98
C GLU A 479 18.62 -11.56 30.97
N GLY A 480 19.83 -11.83 30.49
CA GLY A 480 20.39 -13.17 30.41
C GLY A 480 19.95 -14.03 29.22
N TRP A 481 18.99 -13.55 28.38
CA TRP A 481 18.49 -14.30 27.23
C TRP A 481 18.76 -13.54 25.92
N PRO A 482 19.51 -14.12 24.96
CA PRO A 482 19.65 -13.51 23.65
C PRO A 482 18.33 -13.61 22.88
N LEU A 483 18.05 -12.58 22.07
CA LEU A 483 16.97 -12.64 21.10
C LEU A 483 17.32 -13.66 20.01
N ARG A 484 16.31 -14.36 19.52
CA ARG A 484 16.41 -15.31 18.41
C ARG A 484 15.88 -14.69 17.13
N ASP A 485 16.08 -15.34 15.99
CA ASP A 485 15.63 -14.81 14.69
C ASP A 485 14.13 -14.49 14.66
N GLU A 486 13.30 -15.31 15.33
CA GLU A 486 11.86 -15.09 15.45
C GLU A 486 11.48 -13.94 16.39
N ASP A 487 12.39 -13.40 17.17
CA ASP A 487 12.18 -12.22 18.03
C ASP A 487 12.42 -10.89 17.28
N TYR A 488 12.69 -10.96 15.98
CA TYR A 488 12.79 -9.81 15.07
C TYR A 488 11.75 -9.92 13.98
N GLU A 489 11.07 -8.82 13.71
CA GLU A 489 10.02 -8.74 12.70
C GLU A 489 10.24 -7.56 11.76
N GLU A 490 10.11 -7.78 10.46
CA GLU A 490 10.11 -6.70 9.48
C GLU A 490 8.83 -5.88 9.60
N ILE A 491 8.96 -4.56 9.71
CA ILE A 491 7.86 -3.63 9.59
C ILE A 491 7.53 -3.53 8.10
N TYR A 492 6.31 -3.93 7.75
CA TYR A 492 5.89 -3.91 6.36
C TYR A 492 5.69 -2.48 5.88
N ILE A 493 6.57 -2.01 5.04
CA ILE A 493 6.45 -0.70 4.41
C ILE A 493 5.41 -0.79 3.31
N HIS A 494 4.24 -0.22 3.55
CA HIS A 494 3.18 -0.08 2.54
C HIS A 494 3.05 1.36 2.04
N ALA A 495 3.77 2.30 2.62
CA ALA A 495 3.83 3.69 2.19
C ALA A 495 4.29 3.83 0.73
N LYS A 496 3.83 4.88 0.06
CA LYS A 496 4.25 5.30 -1.27
C LYS A 496 4.52 6.80 -1.21
N VAL A 497 5.72 7.13 -0.76
CA VAL A 497 6.16 8.51 -0.49
C VAL A 497 7.46 8.78 -1.23
N ALA A 498 7.54 9.93 -1.87
CA ALA A 498 8.81 10.52 -2.30
C ALA A 498 8.89 11.97 -1.83
N ILE A 499 10.06 12.37 -1.31
CA ILE A 499 10.36 13.73 -0.87
C ILE A 499 11.66 14.16 -1.52
N VAL A 500 11.70 15.36 -2.06
CA VAL A 500 12.87 15.93 -2.72
C VAL A 500 13.23 17.26 -2.06
N ASP A 501 14.46 17.36 -1.55
CA ASP A 501 15.11 18.58 -1.06
C ASP A 501 14.31 19.36 0.02
N ASP A 502 13.36 18.72 0.73
CA ASP A 502 12.35 19.39 1.57
C ASP A 502 11.49 20.45 0.83
N VAL A 503 11.52 20.44 -0.50
CA VAL A 503 10.81 21.42 -1.34
C VAL A 503 9.47 20.89 -1.83
N ALA A 504 9.40 19.59 -2.13
CA ALA A 504 8.19 18.96 -2.63
C ALA A 504 8.11 17.50 -2.17
N PHE A 505 6.88 17.01 -2.12
CA PHE A 505 6.61 15.60 -1.85
C PHE A 505 5.44 15.08 -2.68
N THR A 506 5.45 13.78 -2.94
CA THR A 506 4.27 13.03 -3.40
C THR A 506 3.99 11.87 -2.48
N LEU A 507 2.73 11.59 -2.26
CA LEU A 507 2.28 10.40 -1.54
C LEU A 507 0.90 9.94 -2.03
N GLY A 508 0.59 8.66 -1.80
CA GLY A 508 -0.70 8.09 -2.17
C GLY A 508 -0.65 6.58 -2.34
N SER A 509 -1.29 6.07 -3.39
CA SER A 509 -1.41 4.63 -3.64
C SER A 509 -0.40 4.06 -4.63
N GLY A 510 0.28 4.91 -5.41
CA GLY A 510 1.13 4.52 -6.52
C GLY A 510 2.50 3.99 -6.10
N ASN A 511 2.72 2.68 -6.28
CA ASN A 511 4.02 2.04 -6.09
C ASN A 511 5.02 2.43 -7.18
N LEU A 512 6.31 2.38 -6.85
CA LEU A 512 7.39 2.56 -7.82
C LEU A 512 7.65 1.23 -8.56
N ASN A 513 6.65 0.75 -9.29
CA ASN A 513 6.69 -0.46 -10.12
C ASN A 513 5.89 -0.27 -11.42
N MET A 514 6.05 -1.19 -12.36
CA MET A 514 5.38 -1.14 -13.66
C MET A 514 3.84 -1.07 -13.52
N ARG A 515 3.28 -1.80 -12.55
CA ARG A 515 1.84 -1.85 -12.35
C ARG A 515 1.27 -0.47 -12.05
N SER A 516 1.81 0.21 -11.04
CA SER A 516 1.32 1.54 -10.64
C SER A 516 1.69 2.63 -11.65
N MET A 517 2.76 2.44 -12.44
CA MET A 517 3.16 3.42 -13.46
C MET A 517 2.33 3.32 -14.76
N ALA A 518 1.73 2.15 -15.05
CA ALA A 518 1.06 1.95 -16.34
C ALA A 518 -0.20 1.06 -16.35
N ILE A 519 -0.43 0.21 -15.34
CA ILE A 519 -1.45 -0.86 -15.40
C ILE A 519 -2.58 -0.64 -14.41
N ASP A 520 -2.28 -0.42 -13.14
CA ASP A 520 -3.28 -0.21 -12.08
C ASP A 520 -3.84 1.21 -12.11
N SER A 521 -5.04 1.39 -11.62
CA SER A 521 -5.58 2.74 -11.38
C SER A 521 -5.08 3.24 -10.02
N GLU A 522 -4.32 4.35 -10.04
CA GLU A 522 -3.64 4.92 -8.87
C GLU A 522 -4.03 6.37 -8.61
N LEU A 523 -3.83 6.79 -7.37
CA LEU A 523 -4.09 8.15 -6.92
C LEU A 523 -3.00 8.63 -5.97
N ASN A 524 -2.31 9.71 -6.33
CA ASN A 524 -1.34 10.40 -5.49
C ASN A 524 -1.67 11.89 -5.37
N ILE A 525 -1.07 12.54 -4.38
CA ILE A 525 -1.00 13.99 -4.28
C ILE A 525 0.45 14.43 -4.43
N LEU A 526 0.68 15.51 -5.17
CA LEU A 526 1.93 16.26 -5.21
C LEU A 526 1.71 17.60 -4.51
N SER A 527 2.65 18.02 -3.68
CA SER A 527 2.62 19.36 -3.07
C SER A 527 4.03 19.93 -2.93
N ASP A 528 4.14 21.25 -3.09
CA ASP A 528 5.32 22.08 -2.84
C ASP A 528 5.31 22.73 -1.45
N ALA A 529 4.51 22.20 -0.53
CA ALA A 529 4.42 22.65 0.85
C ALA A 529 5.69 22.28 1.62
N GLN A 530 6.70 23.16 1.63
CA GLN A 530 8.03 22.92 2.19
C GLN A 530 7.98 22.59 3.69
N ASP A 531 7.13 23.28 4.47
CA ASP A 531 6.96 23.01 5.90
C ASP A 531 6.37 21.61 6.16
N VAL A 532 5.49 21.14 5.30
CA VAL A 532 4.92 19.79 5.35
C VAL A 532 5.94 18.76 4.89
N ALA A 533 6.64 19.01 3.78
CA ALA A 533 7.69 18.13 3.27
C ALA A 533 8.79 17.90 4.32
N TYR A 534 9.29 18.98 4.92
CA TYR A 534 10.30 18.94 5.98
C TYR A 534 9.82 18.15 7.20
N LYS A 535 8.61 18.46 7.68
CA LYS A 535 8.04 17.75 8.84
C LYS A 535 7.85 16.27 8.55
N LEU A 536 7.29 15.92 7.39
CA LEU A 536 7.07 14.54 6.98
C LEU A 536 8.40 13.77 6.93
N ARG A 537 9.45 14.36 6.33
CA ARG A 537 10.78 13.75 6.34
C ARG A 537 11.29 13.52 7.75
N CYS A 538 11.21 14.53 8.61
CA CYS A 538 11.66 14.39 9.99
C CYS A 538 10.91 13.28 10.74
N ASP A 539 9.58 13.21 10.58
CA ASP A 539 8.76 12.17 11.21
C ASP A 539 9.15 10.76 10.72
N LEU A 540 9.43 10.60 9.42
CA LEU A 540 9.83 9.31 8.86
C LEU A 540 11.29 8.96 9.21
N PHE A 541 12.19 9.93 9.24
CA PHE A 541 13.60 9.71 9.59
C PHE A 541 13.79 9.37 11.07
N ARG A 542 12.85 9.76 11.95
CA ARG A 542 12.90 9.41 13.38
C ARG A 542 12.95 7.90 13.61
N GLN A 543 12.28 7.11 12.78
CA GLN A 543 12.33 5.64 12.82
C GLN A 543 13.74 5.08 12.54
N CYS A 544 14.56 5.85 11.84
CA CYS A 544 15.92 5.49 11.40
C CYS A 544 17.02 6.17 12.24
N ALA A 545 16.66 6.82 13.34
CA ALA A 545 17.57 7.58 14.18
C ALA A 545 17.64 7.02 15.61
N ILE A 546 18.81 7.12 16.24
CA ILE A 546 19.00 6.76 17.66
C ILE A 546 18.57 7.91 18.58
N GLU A 547 18.69 9.14 18.10
CA GLU A 547 18.32 10.38 18.80
C GLU A 547 17.28 11.14 17.99
N GLU A 548 16.50 12.01 18.64
CA GLU A 548 15.50 12.80 17.96
C GLU A 548 16.10 13.67 16.83
N GLY A 549 15.74 13.30 15.63
CA GLY A 549 15.79 14.02 14.37
C GLY A 549 17.10 14.58 13.86
N PRO A 550 17.35 14.49 12.55
CA PRO A 550 18.31 15.38 11.90
C PRO A 550 17.67 16.77 11.84
N SER A 551 18.04 17.60 12.76
CA SER A 551 17.43 18.91 12.95
C SER A 551 17.87 19.96 11.92
N GLU A 552 18.78 19.64 10.96
CA GLU A 552 19.41 20.66 10.16
C GLU A 552 19.28 20.46 8.65
N LYS A 553 18.81 21.49 7.96
CA LYS A 553 18.93 21.63 6.52
C LYS A 553 20.43 21.59 6.15
N GLY A 554 20.79 20.77 5.19
CA GLY A 554 22.16 20.70 4.68
C GLY A 554 23.01 19.56 5.23
N SER A 555 22.47 18.74 6.13
CA SER A 555 23.20 17.64 6.78
C SER A 555 22.99 16.26 6.13
N MET A 556 22.52 16.18 4.86
CA MET A 556 22.22 14.90 4.20
C MET A 556 23.44 14.00 4.08
N VAL A 557 24.62 14.57 3.91
CA VAL A 557 25.91 13.84 3.96
C VAL A 557 26.07 13.10 5.29
N LYS A 558 25.85 13.81 6.41
CA LYS A 558 25.97 13.24 7.75
C LYS A 558 24.89 12.20 8.03
N ILE A 559 23.65 12.48 7.60
CA ILE A 559 22.54 11.55 7.75
C ILE A 559 22.80 10.26 6.97
N HIS A 560 23.25 10.37 5.73
CA HIS A 560 23.60 9.22 4.89
C HIS A 560 24.69 8.36 5.53
N ALA A 561 25.76 8.99 6.01
CA ALA A 561 26.81 8.28 6.72
C ALA A 561 26.29 7.61 8.00
N LYS A 562 25.45 8.31 8.77
CA LYS A 562 24.87 7.81 10.01
C LYS A 562 23.93 6.62 9.78
N TRP A 563 23.09 6.68 8.75
CA TRP A 563 22.24 5.53 8.39
C TRP A 563 23.08 4.31 8.04
N SER A 564 24.14 4.50 7.26
CA SER A 564 25.06 3.41 6.89
C SER A 564 25.74 2.78 8.11
N GLU A 565 26.13 3.60 9.12
CA GLU A 565 26.70 3.12 10.38
C GLU A 565 25.67 2.34 11.20
N ILE A 566 24.48 2.91 11.39
CA ILE A 566 23.39 2.30 12.18
C ILE A 566 22.96 0.97 11.57
N MET A 567 22.80 0.91 10.25
CA MET A 567 22.41 -0.33 9.57
C MET A 567 23.43 -1.44 9.79
N LYS A 568 24.73 -1.13 9.69
CA LYS A 568 25.81 -2.08 9.98
C LYS A 568 25.77 -2.56 11.44
N GLU A 569 25.56 -1.62 12.36
CA GLU A 569 25.50 -1.96 13.78
C GLU A 569 24.26 -2.78 14.12
N ASN A 570 23.10 -2.43 13.56
CA ASN A 570 21.85 -3.21 13.75
C ASN A 570 21.97 -4.63 13.17
N LEU A 571 22.67 -4.82 12.05
CA LEU A 571 22.94 -6.14 11.50
C LEU A 571 23.83 -6.95 12.48
N ARG A 572 24.88 -6.33 13.03
CA ARG A 572 25.75 -6.95 14.03
C ARG A 572 24.98 -7.32 15.31
N LEU A 573 24.15 -6.40 15.82
CA LEU A 573 23.34 -6.60 17.01
C LEU A 573 22.32 -7.73 16.81
N LYS A 574 21.64 -7.75 15.67
CA LYS A 574 20.71 -8.82 15.30
C LYS A 574 21.41 -10.18 15.29
N GLY A 575 22.58 -10.29 14.65
CA GLY A 575 23.36 -11.52 14.65
C GLY A 575 23.89 -11.95 16.03
N ALA A 576 23.97 -11.02 16.98
CA ALA A 576 24.37 -11.27 18.37
C ALA A 576 23.17 -11.47 19.33
N GLY A 577 21.93 -11.52 18.82
CA GLY A 577 20.72 -11.65 19.65
C GLY A 577 20.49 -10.46 20.58
N GLN A 578 20.80 -9.24 20.12
CA GLN A 578 20.65 -7.99 20.88
C GLN A 578 19.52 -7.13 20.30
N SER A 579 18.95 -6.25 21.12
CA SER A 579 17.98 -5.27 20.65
C SER A 579 18.57 -4.35 19.58
N LEU A 580 17.76 -3.99 18.60
CA LEU A 580 18.12 -3.00 17.58
C LEU A 580 18.24 -1.61 18.21
N LEU A 581 19.14 -0.78 17.70
CA LEU A 581 19.30 0.62 18.11
C LEU A 581 18.11 1.49 17.70
N CYS A 582 17.61 1.23 16.50
CA CYS A 582 16.41 1.83 15.92
C CYS A 582 15.90 0.90 14.81
N GLN A 583 14.88 1.32 14.06
CA GLN A 583 14.15 0.42 13.15
C GLN A 583 14.85 0.17 11.81
N ILE A 584 15.87 0.91 11.42
CA ILE A 584 16.51 0.72 10.11
C ILE A 584 17.53 -0.42 10.10
N VAL A 585 17.42 -1.29 9.10
CA VAL A 585 18.35 -2.37 8.81
C VAL A 585 18.71 -2.33 7.33
N ASN A 586 19.89 -2.81 6.93
CA ASN A 586 20.22 -2.95 5.51
C ASN A 586 19.13 -3.74 4.78
N PHE A 587 18.73 -3.26 3.62
CA PHE A 587 17.94 -4.09 2.71
C PHE A 587 18.78 -5.32 2.34
N HIS A 588 18.20 -6.49 2.55
CA HIS A 588 18.93 -7.75 2.32
C HIS A 588 17.95 -8.86 1.94
N VAL A 589 18.24 -9.54 0.84
CA VAL A 589 17.47 -10.69 0.34
C VAL A 589 18.45 -11.83 0.07
N ASP A 590 18.31 -12.91 0.82
CA ASP A 590 19.10 -14.14 0.65
C ASP A 590 18.15 -15.33 0.48
N ARG A 591 17.55 -15.42 -0.69
CA ARG A 591 16.69 -16.53 -1.08
C ARG A 591 16.74 -16.72 -2.58
N LYS A 592 16.43 -17.94 -3.04
CA LYS A 592 16.36 -18.25 -4.48
C LYS A 592 15.21 -17.46 -5.12
N PRO A 593 15.49 -16.70 -6.21
CA PRO A 593 14.43 -16.00 -6.93
C PRO A 593 13.44 -16.98 -7.56
N GLY A 594 12.17 -16.62 -7.53
CA GLY A 594 11.11 -17.37 -8.20
C GLY A 594 11.00 -17.05 -9.69
N GLN A 595 9.95 -17.57 -10.33
CA GLN A 595 9.62 -17.19 -11.70
C GLN A 595 9.13 -15.73 -11.73
N PRO A 596 9.53 -14.92 -12.73
CA PRO A 596 9.14 -13.51 -12.78
C PRO A 596 7.62 -13.33 -12.75
N LEU A 597 7.17 -12.49 -11.82
CA LEU A 597 5.83 -11.91 -11.78
C LEU A 597 5.91 -10.47 -12.29
N ILE A 598 4.82 -9.92 -12.76
CA ILE A 598 4.79 -8.52 -13.21
C ILE A 598 4.53 -7.59 -12.06
#